data_26fcedee8f75690218ef192302dbb275
#
_entry.id   26fcedee8f75690218ef192302dbb275
#
_cell.length_a   1.000
_cell.length_b   1.000
_cell.length_c   1.000
_cell.angle_alpha   90.00
_cell.angle_beta   90.00
_cell.angle_gamma   90.00
#
_symmetry.space_group_name_H-M   'P 1'
#
loop_
_entity.id
_entity.type
_entity.pdbx_description
1 polymer ?
#
loop_
_entity_poly.entity_id
_entity_poly.type
_entity_poly.pdbx_seq_one_letter_code
_entity_poly.pdbx_strand_id
1 'polypeptide(L)'
;MFQIIYRSKDNISFSEKELKRLLIRSRFRNGADGITGVLLLHEGMFLQALEGDEAAVKATFARIGLDSRHSEVCILGSGARSGEHRNFGKLAMGFVNAGDRTQLLSGFVEIPDVPDFSKLNVLAAMELLRWASERTSRMPAEALD
;
A
#
# COMPACT_ATOMS: atom_id res chain seq x y z
N MET A 1 13.64 -12.59 -0.86
CA MET A 1 12.59 -11.57 -0.69
C MET A 1 12.23 -10.98 -2.05
N PHE A 2 10.97 -10.94 -2.37
CA PHE A 2 10.46 -10.35 -3.62
C PHE A 2 9.61 -9.13 -3.30
N GLN A 3 9.63 -8.11 -4.16
CA GLN A 3 8.81 -6.92 -3.97
C GLN A 3 8.16 -6.49 -5.28
N ILE A 4 6.96 -5.92 -5.17
CA ILE A 4 6.28 -5.22 -6.27
C ILE A 4 5.86 -3.85 -5.75
N ILE A 5 6.12 -2.83 -6.55
CA ILE A 5 5.65 -1.46 -6.32
C ILE A 5 4.81 -1.07 -7.53
N TYR A 6 3.57 -0.67 -7.29
CA TYR A 6 2.65 -0.29 -8.34
C TYR A 6 1.77 0.88 -7.95
N ARG A 7 1.19 1.53 -8.94
CA ARG A 7 0.14 2.53 -8.76
C ARG A 7 -1.10 2.09 -9.51
N SER A 8 -2.26 2.60 -9.10
CA SER A 8 -3.51 2.39 -9.79
C SER A 8 -4.48 3.54 -9.52
N LYS A 9 -5.58 3.58 -10.27
CA LYS A 9 -6.60 4.61 -10.14
C LYS A 9 -7.80 4.04 -9.38
N ASP A 10 -8.29 4.79 -8.39
CA ASP A 10 -9.53 4.48 -7.69
C ASP A 10 -10.73 4.77 -8.60
N ASN A 11 -11.52 3.76 -8.92
CA ASN A 11 -12.67 3.89 -9.82
C ASN A 11 -13.98 4.21 -9.11
N ILE A 12 -14.05 3.99 -7.81
CA ILE A 12 -15.33 4.07 -7.08
C ILE A 12 -15.35 5.17 -6.03
N SER A 13 -14.26 5.90 -5.86
CA SER A 13 -14.10 6.87 -4.78
C SER A 13 -14.43 6.22 -3.44
N PHE A 14 -13.58 5.28 -3.02
CA PHE A 14 -13.81 4.49 -1.81
C PHE A 14 -14.29 5.36 -0.66
N SER A 15 -15.43 4.98 -0.07
CA SER A 15 -15.86 5.55 1.19
C SER A 15 -14.92 5.05 2.30
N GLU A 16 -14.94 5.75 3.43
CA GLU A 16 -14.20 5.35 4.60
C GLU A 16 -14.51 3.92 5.03
N LYS A 17 -15.80 3.56 5.03
CA LYS A 17 -16.26 2.21 5.39
C LYS A 17 -15.73 1.15 4.42
N GLU A 18 -15.72 1.46 3.13
CA GLU A 18 -15.20 0.56 2.11
C GLU A 18 -13.68 0.39 2.22
N LEU A 19 -12.95 1.48 2.49
CA LEU A 19 -11.51 1.43 2.74
C LEU A 19 -11.18 0.59 3.97
N LYS A 20 -11.93 0.77 5.03
CA LYS A 20 -11.74 -0.02 6.25
C LYS A 20 -11.93 -1.51 5.99
N ARG A 21 -12.96 -1.88 5.26
CA ARG A 21 -13.21 -3.28 4.87
C ARG A 21 -12.08 -3.83 4.01
N LEU A 22 -11.63 -3.03 3.04
CA LEU A 22 -10.52 -3.41 2.17
C LEU A 22 -9.25 -3.70 2.98
N LEU A 23 -8.92 -2.83 3.92
CA LEU A 23 -7.73 -2.96 4.76
C LEU A 23 -7.80 -4.18 5.68
N ILE A 24 -8.94 -4.41 6.32
CA ILE A 24 -9.14 -5.57 7.19
C ILE A 24 -8.92 -6.86 6.39
N ARG A 25 -9.54 -6.96 5.23
CA ARG A 25 -9.44 -8.14 4.36
C ARG A 25 -8.01 -8.33 3.85
N SER A 26 -7.36 -7.24 3.43
CA SER A 26 -5.99 -7.28 2.94
C SER A 26 -5.02 -7.72 4.03
N ARG A 27 -5.16 -7.19 5.23
CA ARG A 27 -4.31 -7.56 6.37
C ARG A 27 -4.46 -9.03 6.72
N PHE A 28 -5.68 -9.54 6.71
CA PHE A 28 -5.94 -10.94 6.99
C PHE A 28 -5.26 -11.85 5.96
N ARG A 29 -5.45 -11.57 4.68
CA ARG A 29 -4.86 -12.39 3.61
C ARG A 29 -3.34 -12.26 3.57
N ASN A 30 -2.83 -11.06 3.64
CA ASN A 30 -1.39 -10.82 3.59
C ASN A 30 -0.69 -11.45 4.79
N GLY A 31 -1.27 -11.35 5.97
CA GLY A 31 -0.72 -11.97 7.17
C GLY A 31 -0.62 -13.48 7.04
N ALA A 32 -1.64 -14.13 6.46
CA ALA A 32 -1.63 -15.57 6.22
C ALA A 32 -0.55 -15.99 5.22
N ASP A 33 -0.25 -15.12 4.25
CA ASP A 33 0.71 -15.41 3.17
C ASP A 33 2.12 -14.88 3.46
N GLY A 34 2.35 -14.31 4.63
CA GLY A 34 3.65 -13.75 4.99
C GLY A 34 4.00 -12.48 4.21
N ILE A 35 3.01 -11.78 3.69
CA ILE A 35 3.19 -10.54 2.93
C ILE A 35 3.05 -9.35 3.85
N THR A 36 3.95 -8.39 3.68
CA THR A 36 3.87 -7.09 4.32
C THR A 36 3.92 -5.99 3.27
N GLY A 37 3.52 -4.80 3.66
CA GLY A 37 3.55 -3.67 2.73
C GLY A 37 2.83 -2.45 3.27
N VAL A 38 2.71 -1.47 2.40
CA VAL A 38 2.08 -0.20 2.71
C VAL A 38 1.27 0.30 1.51
N LEU A 39 0.13 0.88 1.79
CA LEU A 39 -0.78 1.44 0.80
C LEU A 39 -0.98 2.93 1.07
N LEU A 40 -0.79 3.73 0.05
CA LEU A 40 -1.07 5.17 0.05
C LEU A 40 -2.25 5.46 -0.87
N LEU A 41 -3.12 6.35 -0.43
CA LEU A 41 -4.19 6.90 -1.26
C LEU A 41 -4.07 8.42 -1.28
N HIS A 42 -4.05 8.99 -2.48
CA HIS A 42 -3.95 10.44 -2.67
C HIS A 42 -4.62 10.83 -3.98
N GLU A 43 -5.58 11.74 -3.90
CA GLU A 43 -6.29 12.29 -5.06
C GLU A 43 -6.79 11.22 -6.04
N GLY A 44 -7.44 10.18 -5.51
CA GLY A 44 -8.00 9.12 -6.33
C GLY A 44 -6.98 8.15 -6.92
N MET A 45 -5.75 8.18 -6.46
CA MET A 45 -4.69 7.28 -6.90
C MET A 45 -4.15 6.46 -5.72
N PHE A 46 -3.94 5.17 -5.97
CA PHE A 46 -3.26 4.28 -5.04
C PHE A 46 -1.79 4.12 -5.41
N LEU A 47 -0.95 4.02 -4.39
CA LEU A 47 0.44 3.62 -4.51
C LEU A 47 0.70 2.56 -3.45
N GLN A 48 1.20 1.41 -3.85
CA GLN A 48 1.37 0.27 -2.94
C GLN A 48 2.69 -0.43 -3.14
N ALA A 49 3.26 -0.91 -2.03
CA ALA A 49 4.35 -1.87 -2.04
C ALA A 49 3.90 -3.16 -1.38
N LEU A 50 4.31 -4.28 -1.97
CA LEU A 50 4.11 -5.62 -1.43
C LEU A 50 5.48 -6.30 -1.34
N GLU A 51 5.77 -6.92 -0.19
CA GLU A 51 7.02 -7.66 0.03
C GLU A 51 6.74 -9.01 0.66
N GLY A 52 7.47 -10.02 0.22
CA GLY A 52 7.33 -11.36 0.76
C GLY A 52 7.96 -12.40 -0.16
N ASP A 53 7.50 -13.65 -0.04
CA ASP A 53 7.87 -14.71 -0.93
C ASP A 53 7.38 -14.42 -2.36
N GLU A 54 8.21 -14.72 -3.36
CA GLU A 54 7.92 -14.36 -4.75
C GLU A 54 6.57 -14.91 -5.22
N ALA A 55 6.31 -16.18 -4.98
CA ALA A 55 5.05 -16.81 -5.43
C ALA A 55 3.84 -16.17 -4.75
N ALA A 56 3.94 -15.88 -3.46
CA ALA A 56 2.86 -15.25 -2.70
C ALA A 56 2.60 -13.81 -3.16
N VAL A 57 3.65 -13.03 -3.38
CA VAL A 57 3.54 -11.63 -3.85
C VAL A 57 2.93 -11.59 -5.25
N LYS A 58 3.39 -12.44 -6.16
CA LYS A 58 2.85 -12.50 -7.52
C LYS A 58 1.38 -12.91 -7.53
N ALA A 59 1.00 -13.92 -6.74
CA ALA A 59 -0.39 -14.36 -6.64
C ALA A 59 -1.29 -13.26 -6.07
N THR A 60 -0.82 -12.56 -5.05
CA THR A 60 -1.54 -11.43 -4.44
C THR A 60 -1.72 -10.30 -5.44
N PHE A 61 -0.67 -9.95 -6.15
CA PHE A 61 -0.73 -8.88 -7.15
C PHE A 61 -1.68 -9.24 -8.31
N ALA A 62 -1.67 -10.49 -8.78
CA ALA A 62 -2.59 -10.95 -9.81
C ALA A 62 -4.05 -10.81 -9.35
N ARG A 63 -4.34 -11.16 -8.11
CA ARG A 63 -5.67 -11.01 -7.52
C ARG A 63 -6.10 -9.55 -7.41
N ILE A 64 -5.17 -8.68 -7.00
CA ILE A 64 -5.39 -7.24 -6.95
C ILE A 64 -5.73 -6.68 -8.34
N GLY A 65 -5.00 -7.11 -9.36
CA GLY A 65 -5.21 -6.67 -10.74
C GLY A 65 -6.57 -7.02 -11.31
N LEU A 66 -7.24 -8.04 -10.77
CA LEU A 66 -8.58 -8.45 -11.18
C LEU A 66 -9.70 -7.66 -10.47
N ASP A 67 -9.37 -6.86 -9.48
CA ASP A 67 -10.35 -6.08 -8.73
C ASP A 67 -10.80 -4.87 -9.56
N SER A 68 -12.08 -4.86 -9.93
CA SER A 68 -12.65 -3.81 -10.78
C SER A 68 -12.84 -2.46 -10.09
N ARG A 69 -12.61 -2.39 -8.78
CA ARG A 69 -12.73 -1.14 -8.03
C ARG A 69 -11.58 -0.17 -8.31
N HIS A 70 -10.53 -0.65 -8.98
CA HIS A 70 -9.46 0.19 -9.48
C HIS A 70 -9.12 -0.17 -10.93
N SER A 71 -8.34 0.68 -11.57
CA SER A 71 -7.92 0.50 -12.96
C SER A 71 -6.55 1.15 -13.19
N GLU A 72 -6.08 1.07 -14.41
CA GLU A 72 -4.80 1.68 -14.81
C GLU A 72 -3.65 1.23 -13.91
N VAL A 73 -3.62 -0.06 -13.59
CA VAL A 73 -2.57 -0.66 -12.75
C VAL A 73 -1.24 -0.61 -13.51
N CYS A 74 -0.26 0.06 -12.91
CA CYS A 74 1.05 0.23 -13.52
C CYS A 74 2.13 -0.17 -12.53
N ILE A 75 2.90 -1.20 -12.86
CA ILE A 75 4.05 -1.61 -12.06
C ILE A 75 5.16 -0.58 -12.27
N LEU A 76 5.63 0.02 -11.19
CA LEU A 76 6.76 0.95 -11.20
C LEU A 76 8.08 0.22 -11.01
N GLY A 77 8.07 -0.86 -10.25
CA GLY A 77 9.23 -1.71 -10.05
C GLY A 77 8.85 -3.04 -9.46
N SER A 78 9.60 -4.08 -9.84
CA SER A 78 9.43 -5.40 -9.25
C SER A 78 10.74 -6.16 -9.34
N GLY A 79 10.98 -7.06 -8.40
CA GLY A 79 12.16 -7.92 -8.47
C GLY A 79 12.47 -8.60 -7.15
N ALA A 80 13.32 -9.63 -7.28
CA ALA A 80 13.90 -10.31 -6.15
C ALA A 80 15.12 -9.55 -5.65
N ARG A 81 15.36 -9.62 -4.35
CA ARG A 81 16.58 -9.12 -3.74
C ARG A 81 17.08 -10.10 -2.70
N SER A 82 18.38 -10.05 -2.44
CA SER A 82 18.98 -10.92 -1.43
C SER A 82 18.58 -10.50 -0.01
N GLY A 83 18.51 -11.47 0.90
CA GLY A 83 18.19 -11.23 2.29
C GLY A 83 16.69 -11.18 2.55
N GLU A 84 16.36 -11.07 3.83
CA GLU A 84 14.97 -11.07 4.31
C GLU A 84 14.56 -9.73 4.91
N HIS A 85 15.39 -8.71 4.77
CA HIS A 85 15.07 -7.38 5.26
C HIS A 85 13.92 -6.78 4.44
N ARG A 86 12.90 -6.29 5.15
CA ARG A 86 11.74 -5.65 4.52
C ARG A 86 11.91 -4.14 4.48
N ASN A 87 11.72 -3.55 3.29
CA ASN A 87 11.92 -2.12 3.08
C ASN A 87 10.70 -1.28 3.47
N PHE A 88 9.51 -1.87 3.46
CA PHE A 88 8.26 -1.13 3.59
C PHE A 88 7.45 -1.57 4.81
N GLY A 89 8.14 -1.73 5.93
CA GLY A 89 7.50 -2.01 7.20
C GLY A 89 7.21 -3.48 7.46
N LYS A 90 6.68 -3.75 8.64
CA LYS A 90 6.42 -5.10 9.15
C LYS A 90 4.93 -5.42 9.21
N LEU A 91 4.08 -4.48 8.84
CA LEU A 91 2.64 -4.66 8.91
C LEU A 91 2.14 -5.40 7.68
N ALA A 92 1.14 -6.26 7.87
CA ALA A 92 0.50 -6.96 6.76
C ALA A 92 -0.06 -5.98 5.73
N MET A 93 -0.52 -4.81 6.17
CA MET A 93 -0.82 -3.68 5.29
C MET A 93 -0.91 -2.40 6.13
N GLY A 94 0.12 -1.57 6.08
CA GLY A 94 0.06 -0.21 6.58
C GLY A 94 -0.74 0.66 5.62
N PHE A 95 -1.44 1.66 6.12
CA PHE A 95 -2.24 2.53 5.28
C PHE A 95 -2.05 3.99 5.64
N VAL A 96 -1.88 4.81 4.60
CA VAL A 96 -1.83 6.27 4.72
C VAL A 96 -2.78 6.88 3.69
N ASN A 97 -3.74 7.69 4.16
CA ASN A 97 -4.58 8.49 3.29
C ASN A 97 -4.05 9.93 3.32
N ALA A 98 -3.37 10.32 2.25
CA ALA A 98 -2.73 11.63 2.16
C ALA A 98 -3.71 12.74 1.78
N GLY A 99 -4.85 12.38 1.18
CA GLY A 99 -5.82 13.36 0.68
C GLY A 99 -7.01 13.59 1.60
N ASP A 100 -7.23 12.72 2.57
CA ASP A 100 -8.39 12.79 3.44
C ASP A 100 -7.98 13.22 4.85
N ARG A 101 -8.58 14.29 5.32
CA ARG A 101 -8.33 14.82 6.66
C ARG A 101 -9.27 14.29 7.71
N THR A 102 -10.19 13.42 7.35
CA THR A 102 -11.01 12.74 8.34
C THR A 102 -10.12 11.75 9.08
N GLN A 103 -10.08 11.83 10.38
CA GLN A 103 -9.23 10.96 11.21
C GLN A 103 -9.93 9.66 11.59
N LEU A 104 -10.87 9.24 10.78
CA LEU A 104 -11.68 8.07 11.07
C LEU A 104 -10.97 6.77 10.71
N LEU A 105 -10.05 6.82 9.74
CA LEU A 105 -9.15 5.73 9.44
C LEU A 105 -7.85 5.94 10.18
N SER A 106 -7.46 4.91 10.93
CA SER A 106 -6.26 4.91 11.75
C SER A 106 -5.03 4.84 10.89
N GLY A 107 -4.58 5.43 10.14
CA GLY A 107 -3.44 5.51 9.24
C GLY A 107 -3.41 6.85 8.54
N PHE A 108 -4.30 7.76 8.97
CA PHE A 108 -4.28 9.10 8.40
C PHE A 108 -3.01 9.83 8.83
N VAL A 109 -2.29 10.33 7.86
CA VAL A 109 -1.11 11.16 8.06
C VAL A 109 -1.15 12.27 7.03
N GLU A 110 -0.96 13.50 7.47
CA GLU A 110 -0.83 14.61 6.55
C GLU A 110 0.56 14.59 5.94
N ILE A 111 0.62 14.53 4.60
CA ILE A 111 1.85 14.59 3.85
C ILE A 111 1.88 15.93 3.11
N PRO A 112 2.76 16.85 3.47
CA PRO A 112 2.92 18.07 2.68
C PRO A 112 3.53 17.76 1.33
N ASP A 113 3.07 18.45 0.30
CA ASP A 113 3.65 18.39 -1.05
C ASP A 113 3.70 17.00 -1.67
N VAL A 114 2.64 16.20 -1.49
CA VAL A 114 2.55 14.89 -2.13
C VAL A 114 2.45 15.07 -3.65
N PRO A 115 3.38 14.47 -4.41
CA PRO A 115 3.32 14.58 -5.86
C PRO A 115 2.19 13.72 -6.44
N ASP A 116 1.80 14.05 -7.65
CA ASP A 116 0.87 13.24 -8.44
C ASP A 116 1.50 11.86 -8.67
N PHE A 117 0.83 10.79 -8.23
CA PHE A 117 1.36 9.42 -8.35
C PHE A 117 1.56 8.99 -9.80
N SER A 118 0.82 9.58 -10.74
CA SER A 118 0.99 9.27 -12.16
C SER A 118 2.35 9.73 -12.72
N LYS A 119 3.05 10.60 -12.01
CA LYS A 119 4.33 11.17 -12.44
C LYS A 119 5.53 10.60 -11.67
N LEU A 120 5.30 9.71 -10.71
CA LEU A 120 6.38 9.14 -9.90
C LEU A 120 7.20 8.14 -10.71
N ASN A 121 8.53 8.23 -10.60
CA ASN A 121 9.42 7.13 -10.99
C ASN A 121 9.56 6.17 -9.79
N VAL A 122 10.23 5.04 -10.02
CA VAL A 122 10.37 4.01 -8.98
C VAL A 122 11.11 4.52 -7.74
N LEU A 123 12.15 5.33 -7.91
CA LEU A 123 12.93 5.82 -6.78
C LEU A 123 12.12 6.77 -5.90
N ALA A 124 11.39 7.69 -6.52
CA ALA A 124 10.52 8.61 -5.79
C ALA A 124 9.38 7.86 -5.10
N ALA A 125 8.81 6.86 -5.76
CA ALA A 125 7.79 6.01 -5.17
C ALA A 125 8.32 5.24 -3.95
N MET A 126 9.52 4.68 -4.05
CA MET A 126 10.16 3.96 -2.94
C MET A 126 10.40 4.88 -1.74
N GLU A 127 10.87 6.10 -1.96
CA GLU A 127 11.07 7.07 -0.87
C GLU A 127 9.76 7.40 -0.16
N LEU A 128 8.72 7.66 -0.93
CA LEU A 128 7.41 8.01 -0.39
C LEU A 128 6.80 6.83 0.39
N LEU A 129 6.89 5.62 -0.15
CA LEU A 129 6.40 4.41 0.51
C LEU A 129 7.19 4.10 1.78
N ARG A 130 8.49 4.31 1.77
CA ARG A 130 9.33 4.12 2.97
C ARG A 130 8.95 5.13 4.05
N TRP A 131 8.75 6.38 3.68
CA TRP A 131 8.27 7.41 4.60
C TRP A 131 6.93 7.01 5.22
N ALA A 132 5.99 6.55 4.39
CA ALA A 132 4.68 6.11 4.86
C ALA A 132 4.78 4.89 5.78
N SER A 133 5.62 3.92 5.45
CA SER A 133 5.80 2.72 6.26
C SER A 133 6.35 3.04 7.66
N GLU A 134 7.26 4.00 7.74
CA GLU A 134 7.79 4.45 9.04
C GLU A 134 6.70 5.08 9.89
N ARG A 135 5.79 5.83 9.29
CA ARG A 135 4.67 6.45 9.98
C ARG A 135 3.69 5.40 10.50
N THR A 136 3.31 4.45 9.67
CA THR A 136 2.37 3.38 10.06
C THR A 136 2.96 2.46 11.12
N SER A 137 4.25 2.20 11.08
CA SER A 137 4.95 1.37 12.07
C SER A 137 4.97 1.98 13.48
N ARG A 138 4.73 3.28 13.59
CA ARG A 138 4.70 3.98 14.88
C ARG A 138 3.30 4.09 15.46
N MET A 139 2.28 3.67 14.73
CA MET A 139 0.91 3.73 15.20
C MET A 139 0.61 2.61 16.17
N PRO A 140 -0.23 2.84 17.20
CA PRO A 140 -0.73 1.76 18.05
C PRO A 140 -1.45 0.71 17.22
N ALA A 141 -1.38 -0.55 17.65
CA ALA A 141 -2.01 -1.65 16.92
C ALA A 141 -3.51 -1.43 16.73
N GLU A 142 -4.20 -0.92 17.74
CA GLU A 142 -5.64 -0.60 17.68
C GLU A 142 -5.95 0.49 16.66
N ALA A 143 -5.01 1.36 16.37
CA ALA A 143 -5.19 2.44 15.41
C ALA A 143 -5.14 1.94 13.96
N LEU A 144 -4.67 0.72 13.72
CA LEU A 144 -4.53 0.13 12.39
C LEU A 144 -5.62 -0.89 12.07
N ASP A 145 -6.45 -1.19 13.03
CA ASP A 145 -7.61 -2.09 12.87
C ASP A 145 -8.90 -1.30 12.49
#